data_31699f7e29cce4c9cf3db9c5461ffa41
#
_entry.id   31699f7e29cce4c9cf3db9c5461ffa41
#
_cell.length_a   1.000
_cell.length_b   1.000
_cell.length_c   1.000
_cell.angle_alpha   90.00
_cell.angle_beta   90.00
_cell.angle_gamma   90.00
#
_symmetry.space_group_name_H-M   'P 1'
#
loop_
_entity.id
_entity.type
_entity.pdbx_description
1 polymer ?
#
loop_
_entity_poly.entity_id
_entity_poly.type
_entity_poly.pdbx_seq_one_letter_code
_entity_poly.pdbx_strand_id
1 'polypeptide(L)'
;MKKVSTAKEMQTIDQRTTNDYGIPDLELMENAGRGCVDALARRFEDDLASKRMLIFCGKGNNGGDGFVIARLLFNAGVTTEILLLGKRSDLKNSAAANADSAYKLGINITEIESANSPFIDNPLEHCDIIIDALFGTGLSKPASGLYEHAINKINQSGKFVTAVDIPSGIDSDTGQLTGPHICADLTLALALLKRSHLLYPAAGVMGELETVDIKIPQQAVDAQSLNVSVTEEADLQSWLTKRQADSHKGTYGHTLVIAGSKGKGGAAGLTALAALRSGCGLVTLALPEGCQNALEFHPLEVMTVPAPETNTGTFSLSAKEILLEQCQGKSVVAIGPGLSTEPETVQLLKELLPAIECPLVIDADAINGLAQCPDLISKLGADTVLTPHPREMSRLSRLDIAEILENRIGSATKFTSDHSVTLILKGAASIIAQADGTVTINPTGNPGMATAGSGDVLTGIIAGLIAGQGLSSDKAAIAGAYLHGLAGDIFAQSESEASLIAGDLLRTLPESMRRILRGTE
;
A
#
# COMPACT_ATOMS: atom_id res chain seq x y z
N MET A 1 5.65 -7.88 8.88
CA MET A 1 5.56 -7.29 7.52
C MET A 1 5.96 -8.33 6.48
N LYS A 2 5.10 -8.60 5.54
CA LYS A 2 5.40 -9.48 4.41
C LYS A 2 6.36 -8.80 3.43
N LYS A 3 7.34 -9.55 2.95
CA LYS A 3 8.26 -9.07 1.91
C LYS A 3 7.55 -8.97 0.56
N VAL A 4 7.94 -7.95 -0.21
CA VAL A 4 7.42 -7.66 -1.55
C VAL A 4 8.61 -7.62 -2.50
N SER A 5 8.53 -8.37 -3.61
CA SER A 5 9.63 -8.51 -4.56
C SER A 5 9.38 -7.78 -5.88
N THR A 6 10.45 -7.50 -6.59
CA THR A 6 10.45 -7.28 -8.04
C THR A 6 10.54 -8.60 -8.78
N ALA A 7 10.27 -8.59 -10.10
CA ALA A 7 10.49 -9.75 -10.98
C ALA A 7 11.91 -10.32 -10.85
N LYS A 8 12.92 -9.45 -10.86
CA LYS A 8 14.33 -9.85 -10.78
C LYS A 8 14.69 -10.45 -9.43
N GLU A 9 14.18 -9.89 -8.34
CA GLU A 9 14.39 -10.40 -6.99
C GLU A 9 13.76 -11.78 -6.84
N MET A 10 12.51 -11.98 -7.33
CA MET A 10 11.84 -13.27 -7.32
C MET A 10 12.62 -14.32 -8.13
N GLN A 11 13.05 -13.96 -9.34
CA GLN A 11 13.88 -14.85 -10.18
C GLN A 11 15.17 -15.27 -9.46
N THR A 12 15.80 -14.37 -8.71
CA THR A 12 17.01 -14.70 -7.94
C THR A 12 16.70 -15.66 -6.80
N ILE A 13 15.56 -15.47 -6.12
CA ILE A 13 15.09 -16.38 -5.07
C ILE A 13 14.83 -17.78 -5.63
N ASP A 14 14.15 -17.89 -6.79
CA ASP A 14 13.89 -19.17 -7.46
C ASP A 14 15.19 -19.88 -7.83
N GLN A 15 16.16 -19.15 -8.42
CA GLN A 15 17.47 -19.69 -8.77
C GLN A 15 18.24 -20.19 -7.54
N ARG A 16 18.23 -19.45 -6.44
CA ARG A 16 18.84 -19.89 -5.17
C ARG A 16 18.13 -21.12 -4.62
N THR A 17 16.81 -21.16 -4.66
CA THR A 17 16.02 -22.30 -4.21
C THR A 17 16.42 -23.56 -4.94
N THR A 18 16.64 -23.47 -6.25
CA THR A 18 17.09 -24.62 -7.04
C THR A 18 18.57 -24.94 -6.81
N ASN A 19 19.46 -23.94 -6.84
CA ASN A 19 20.90 -24.18 -6.84
C ASN A 19 21.47 -24.45 -5.44
N ASP A 20 21.00 -23.73 -4.41
CA ASP A 20 21.58 -23.76 -3.06
C ASP A 20 20.81 -24.73 -2.14
N TYR A 21 19.50 -24.95 -2.39
CA TYR A 21 18.65 -25.80 -1.57
C TYR A 21 18.22 -27.08 -2.27
N GLY A 22 18.55 -27.25 -3.56
CA GLY A 22 18.33 -28.47 -4.32
C GLY A 22 16.87 -28.81 -4.64
N ILE A 23 15.97 -27.82 -4.59
CA ILE A 23 14.55 -27.97 -4.95
C ILE A 23 14.40 -27.72 -6.46
N PRO A 24 14.06 -28.74 -7.27
CA PRO A 24 13.97 -28.59 -8.73
C PRO A 24 12.83 -27.64 -9.15
N ASP A 25 13.01 -26.91 -10.26
CA ASP A 25 11.96 -26.06 -10.85
C ASP A 25 10.64 -26.81 -11.08
N LEU A 26 10.70 -28.10 -11.46
CA LEU A 26 9.51 -28.95 -11.61
C LEU A 26 8.74 -29.14 -10.31
N GLU A 27 9.43 -29.23 -9.17
CA GLU A 27 8.79 -29.35 -7.86
C GLU A 27 8.17 -28.02 -7.41
N LEU A 28 8.86 -26.91 -7.64
CA LEU A 28 8.30 -25.57 -7.37
C LEU A 28 7.03 -25.33 -8.19
N MET A 29 7.05 -25.69 -9.48
CA MET A 29 5.90 -25.57 -10.37
C MET A 29 4.74 -26.51 -9.96
N GLU A 30 5.04 -27.73 -9.50
CA GLU A 30 4.02 -28.66 -8.96
C GLU A 30 3.40 -28.09 -7.68
N ASN A 31 4.20 -27.50 -6.78
CA ASN A 31 3.72 -26.85 -5.56
C ASN A 31 2.85 -25.61 -5.89
N ALA A 32 3.25 -24.81 -6.88
CA ALA A 32 2.48 -23.66 -7.36
C ALA A 32 1.10 -24.08 -7.87
N GLY A 33 1.07 -25.06 -8.79
CA GLY A 33 -0.19 -25.57 -9.33
C GLY A 33 -1.08 -26.21 -8.26
N ARG A 34 -0.52 -26.96 -7.32
CA ARG A 34 -1.26 -27.54 -6.19
C ARG A 34 -1.87 -26.47 -5.31
N GLY A 35 -1.08 -25.47 -4.90
CA GLY A 35 -1.57 -24.38 -4.08
C GLY A 35 -2.66 -23.56 -4.78
N CYS A 36 -2.56 -23.36 -6.10
CA CYS A 36 -3.61 -22.71 -6.89
C CYS A 36 -4.91 -23.55 -6.89
N VAL A 37 -4.82 -24.86 -7.07
CA VAL A 37 -5.99 -25.75 -7.03
C VAL A 37 -6.62 -25.77 -5.64
N ASP A 38 -5.81 -25.81 -4.58
CA ASP A 38 -6.28 -25.73 -3.20
C ASP A 38 -7.02 -24.40 -2.91
N ALA A 39 -6.53 -23.28 -3.45
CA ALA A 39 -7.19 -21.98 -3.35
C ALA A 39 -8.55 -21.98 -4.09
N LEU A 40 -8.59 -22.51 -5.31
CA LEU A 40 -9.84 -22.67 -6.06
C LEU A 40 -10.83 -23.58 -5.33
N ALA A 41 -10.35 -24.69 -4.74
CA ALA A 41 -11.20 -25.60 -3.96
C ALA A 41 -11.80 -24.91 -2.73
N ARG A 42 -11.04 -24.08 -2.02
CA ARG A 42 -11.57 -23.26 -0.89
C ARG A 42 -12.60 -22.23 -1.37
N ARG A 43 -12.37 -21.63 -2.53
CA ARG A 43 -13.21 -20.57 -3.07
C ARG A 43 -14.57 -21.08 -3.55
N PHE A 44 -14.58 -22.24 -4.22
CA PHE A 44 -15.78 -22.79 -4.86
C PHE A 44 -16.37 -23.99 -4.10
N GLU A 45 -15.70 -24.48 -3.06
CA GLU A 45 -16.14 -25.59 -2.20
C GLU A 45 -16.66 -26.78 -3.02
N ASP A 46 -17.83 -27.31 -2.70
CA ASP A 46 -18.45 -28.46 -3.36
C ASP A 46 -18.83 -28.17 -4.84
N ASP A 47 -18.90 -26.91 -5.24
CA ASP A 47 -19.27 -26.52 -6.62
C ASP A 47 -18.13 -26.69 -7.62
N LEU A 48 -16.86 -26.82 -7.18
CA LEU A 48 -15.70 -26.88 -8.07
C LEU A 48 -15.80 -28.03 -9.08
N ALA A 49 -16.25 -29.22 -8.64
CA ALA A 49 -16.35 -30.40 -9.48
C ALA A 49 -17.40 -30.25 -10.61
N SER A 50 -18.38 -29.36 -10.46
CA SER A 50 -19.42 -29.09 -11.45
C SER A 50 -18.98 -28.09 -12.53
N LYS A 51 -17.89 -27.33 -12.28
CA LYS A 51 -17.42 -26.25 -13.17
C LYS A 51 -16.63 -26.78 -14.36
N ARG A 52 -16.70 -26.03 -15.45
CA ARG A 52 -15.86 -26.21 -16.64
C ARG A 52 -14.76 -25.18 -16.63
N MET A 53 -13.51 -25.66 -16.55
CA MET A 53 -12.32 -24.81 -16.50
C MET A 53 -11.71 -24.63 -17.88
N LEU A 54 -11.49 -23.38 -18.28
CA LEU A 54 -10.74 -23.05 -19.48
C LEU A 54 -9.43 -22.37 -19.09
N ILE A 55 -8.31 -22.98 -19.43
CA ILE A 55 -6.99 -22.53 -19.01
C ILE A 55 -6.25 -21.98 -20.22
N PHE A 56 -5.92 -20.68 -20.19
CA PHE A 56 -5.09 -20.03 -21.19
C PHE A 56 -3.62 -20.13 -20.78
N CYS A 57 -2.83 -20.91 -21.50
CA CYS A 57 -1.41 -21.12 -21.24
C CYS A 57 -0.55 -20.32 -22.23
N GLY A 58 0.43 -19.58 -21.69
CA GLY A 58 1.53 -19.02 -22.45
C GLY A 58 2.67 -20.02 -22.65
N LYS A 59 3.76 -19.57 -23.30
CA LYS A 59 4.94 -20.43 -23.59
C LYS A 59 5.98 -20.43 -22.46
N GLY A 60 5.82 -19.62 -21.43
CA GLY A 60 6.74 -19.48 -20.30
C GLY A 60 6.37 -20.35 -19.08
N ASN A 61 7.03 -20.08 -17.95
CA ASN A 61 6.81 -20.81 -16.70
C ASN A 61 5.37 -20.66 -16.19
N ASN A 62 4.75 -19.48 -16.33
CA ASN A 62 3.35 -19.28 -15.94
C ASN A 62 2.40 -20.23 -16.70
N GLY A 63 2.64 -20.43 -18.01
CA GLY A 63 1.94 -21.46 -18.79
C GLY A 63 2.21 -22.86 -18.25
N GLY A 64 3.44 -23.11 -17.76
CA GLY A 64 3.82 -24.35 -17.06
C GLY A 64 2.97 -24.59 -15.82
N ASP A 65 2.77 -23.58 -14.98
CA ASP A 65 1.87 -23.62 -13.82
C ASP A 65 0.42 -23.93 -14.26
N GLY A 66 -0.03 -23.31 -15.37
CA GLY A 66 -1.33 -23.59 -15.98
C GLY A 66 -1.51 -25.06 -16.39
N PHE A 67 -0.48 -25.72 -16.95
CA PHE A 67 -0.53 -27.17 -17.26
C PHE A 67 -0.59 -28.04 -16.01
N VAL A 68 0.09 -27.64 -14.92
CA VAL A 68 0.00 -28.36 -13.64
C VAL A 68 -1.41 -28.22 -13.06
N ILE A 69 -1.95 -27.02 -13.02
CA ILE A 69 -3.32 -26.76 -12.56
C ILE A 69 -4.31 -27.61 -13.34
N ALA A 70 -4.19 -27.63 -14.68
CA ALA A 70 -5.03 -28.45 -15.53
C ALA A 70 -5.01 -29.94 -15.17
N ARG A 71 -3.80 -30.51 -14.95
CA ARG A 71 -3.63 -31.90 -14.55
C ARG A 71 -4.29 -32.21 -13.21
N LEU A 72 -4.08 -31.35 -12.24
CA LEU A 72 -4.61 -31.55 -10.89
C LEU A 72 -6.13 -31.44 -10.87
N LEU A 73 -6.70 -30.47 -11.55
CA LEU A 73 -8.16 -30.32 -11.71
C LEU A 73 -8.78 -31.51 -12.44
N PHE A 74 -8.18 -31.94 -13.55
CA PHE A 74 -8.64 -33.11 -14.31
C PHE A 74 -8.64 -34.39 -13.46
N ASN A 75 -7.56 -34.62 -12.69
CA ASN A 75 -7.48 -35.77 -11.78
C ASN A 75 -8.51 -35.70 -10.64
N ALA A 76 -8.93 -34.48 -10.25
CA ALA A 76 -10.02 -34.26 -9.30
C ALA A 76 -11.43 -34.39 -9.93
N GLY A 77 -11.53 -34.75 -11.20
CA GLY A 77 -12.80 -34.94 -11.91
C GLY A 77 -13.42 -33.65 -12.47
N VAL A 78 -12.70 -32.54 -12.45
CA VAL A 78 -13.16 -31.26 -13.00
C VAL A 78 -12.98 -31.25 -14.52
N THR A 79 -14.01 -30.83 -15.26
CA THR A 79 -13.93 -30.69 -16.72
C THR A 79 -12.94 -29.56 -17.07
N THR A 80 -11.85 -29.89 -17.75
CA THR A 80 -10.72 -28.98 -17.99
C THR A 80 -10.29 -29.00 -19.45
N GLU A 81 -10.14 -27.84 -20.04
CA GLU A 81 -9.63 -27.62 -21.39
C GLU A 81 -8.52 -26.57 -21.39
N ILE A 82 -7.50 -26.75 -22.25
CA ILE A 82 -6.36 -25.85 -22.36
C ILE A 82 -6.31 -25.20 -23.74
N LEU A 83 -6.18 -23.88 -23.78
CA LEU A 83 -5.80 -23.12 -24.96
C LEU A 83 -4.34 -22.66 -24.82
N LEU A 84 -3.45 -23.28 -25.58
CA LEU A 84 -2.05 -22.87 -25.64
C LEU A 84 -1.85 -21.81 -26.72
N LEU A 85 -1.43 -20.59 -26.33
CA LEU A 85 -1.13 -19.51 -27.27
C LEU A 85 0.29 -19.71 -27.85
N GLY A 86 0.36 -20.53 -28.88
CA GLY A 86 1.56 -21.00 -29.56
C GLY A 86 1.52 -22.49 -29.85
N LYS A 87 2.71 -23.09 -30.06
CA LYS A 87 2.85 -24.54 -30.29
C LYS A 87 3.46 -25.23 -29.09
N ARG A 88 3.09 -26.48 -28.86
CA ARG A 88 3.77 -27.34 -27.87
C ARG A 88 5.26 -27.49 -28.14
N SER A 89 5.66 -27.52 -29.43
CA SER A 89 7.06 -27.54 -29.83
C SER A 89 7.88 -26.32 -29.41
N ASP A 90 7.22 -25.19 -29.09
CA ASP A 90 7.88 -23.96 -28.64
C ASP A 90 8.16 -23.97 -27.12
N LEU A 91 7.52 -24.87 -26.38
CA LEU A 91 7.68 -24.99 -24.94
C LEU A 91 9.07 -25.52 -24.56
N LYS A 92 9.58 -25.08 -23.42
CA LYS A 92 10.91 -25.46 -22.92
C LYS A 92 10.87 -25.91 -21.47
N ASN A 93 11.87 -26.70 -21.05
CA ASN A 93 12.11 -27.06 -19.66
C ASN A 93 10.85 -27.61 -18.94
N SER A 94 10.55 -27.08 -17.77
CA SER A 94 9.45 -27.51 -16.90
C SER A 94 8.07 -27.32 -17.55
N ALA A 95 7.88 -26.26 -18.35
CA ALA A 95 6.63 -26.04 -19.08
C ALA A 95 6.38 -27.15 -20.13
N ALA A 96 7.40 -27.56 -20.88
CA ALA A 96 7.29 -28.65 -21.85
C ALA A 96 6.96 -30.01 -21.17
N ALA A 97 7.63 -30.30 -20.06
CA ALA A 97 7.41 -31.55 -19.31
C ALA A 97 5.96 -31.62 -18.76
N ASN A 98 5.43 -30.50 -18.26
CA ASN A 98 4.07 -30.45 -17.74
C ASN A 98 3.01 -30.48 -18.85
N ALA A 99 3.25 -29.84 -19.99
CA ALA A 99 2.38 -29.95 -21.16
C ALA A 99 2.29 -31.38 -21.70
N ASP A 100 3.44 -32.10 -21.76
CA ASP A 100 3.48 -33.50 -22.15
C ASP A 100 2.74 -34.42 -21.15
N SER A 101 2.85 -34.11 -19.87
CA SER A 101 2.13 -34.83 -18.82
C SER A 101 0.62 -34.61 -18.92
N ALA A 102 0.16 -33.37 -19.17
CA ALA A 102 -1.24 -33.04 -19.39
C ALA A 102 -1.81 -33.76 -20.64
N TYR A 103 -1.06 -33.75 -21.73
CA TYR A 103 -1.43 -34.46 -22.97
C TYR A 103 -1.55 -35.96 -22.78
N LYS A 104 -0.62 -36.60 -22.06
CA LYS A 104 -0.66 -38.05 -21.78
C LYS A 104 -1.86 -38.48 -20.93
N LEU A 105 -2.37 -37.56 -20.08
CA LEU A 105 -3.60 -37.76 -19.31
C LEU A 105 -4.89 -37.63 -20.16
N GLY A 106 -4.78 -37.20 -21.43
CA GLY A 106 -5.93 -37.03 -22.31
C GLY A 106 -6.64 -35.69 -22.19
N ILE A 107 -6.03 -34.69 -21.54
CA ILE A 107 -6.57 -33.34 -21.48
C ILE A 107 -6.52 -32.73 -22.88
N ASN A 108 -7.63 -32.12 -23.31
CA ASN A 108 -7.70 -31.42 -24.60
C ASN A 108 -6.80 -30.17 -24.55
N ILE A 109 -5.77 -30.14 -25.41
CA ILE A 109 -4.87 -29.00 -25.60
C ILE A 109 -5.02 -28.49 -27.03
N THR A 110 -5.61 -27.31 -27.16
CA THR A 110 -5.78 -26.64 -28.46
C THR A 110 -4.68 -25.61 -28.66
N GLU A 111 -3.87 -25.80 -29.70
CA GLU A 111 -2.81 -24.84 -30.07
C GLU A 111 -3.41 -23.68 -30.88
N ILE A 112 -3.15 -22.45 -30.44
CA ILE A 112 -3.66 -21.23 -31.06
C ILE A 112 -2.45 -20.43 -31.59
N GLU A 113 -2.35 -20.30 -32.92
CA GLU A 113 -1.22 -19.63 -33.57
C GLU A 113 -1.58 -18.26 -34.17
N SER A 114 -2.87 -17.96 -34.27
CA SER A 114 -3.35 -16.72 -34.91
C SER A 114 -4.53 -16.13 -34.15
N ALA A 115 -4.59 -14.81 -34.10
CA ALA A 115 -5.73 -14.07 -33.56
C ALA A 115 -7.06 -14.35 -34.27
N ASN A 116 -7.00 -14.78 -35.53
CA ASN A 116 -8.19 -15.14 -36.32
C ASN A 116 -8.62 -16.62 -36.11
N SER A 117 -8.05 -17.32 -35.12
CA SER A 117 -8.40 -18.71 -34.85
C SER A 117 -9.83 -18.81 -34.33
N PRO A 118 -10.69 -19.63 -34.95
CA PRO A 118 -12.07 -19.82 -34.48
C PRO A 118 -12.16 -20.67 -33.21
N PHE A 119 -11.02 -21.20 -32.72
CA PHE A 119 -10.99 -22.14 -31.60
C PHE A 119 -10.96 -21.46 -30.22
N ILE A 120 -11.02 -20.11 -30.14
CA ILE A 120 -11.08 -19.39 -28.86
C ILE A 120 -12.55 -19.22 -28.42
N ASP A 121 -13.45 -18.87 -29.33
CA ASP A 121 -14.80 -18.45 -29.00
C ASP A 121 -15.66 -19.58 -28.40
N ASN A 122 -15.64 -20.77 -29.00
CA ASN A 122 -16.50 -21.87 -28.55
C ASN A 122 -16.13 -22.36 -27.12
N PRO A 123 -14.87 -22.58 -26.74
CA PRO A 123 -14.52 -22.88 -25.35
C PRO A 123 -14.91 -21.77 -24.36
N LEU A 124 -14.73 -20.49 -24.73
CA LEU A 124 -15.12 -19.34 -23.90
C LEU A 124 -16.63 -19.30 -23.61
N GLU A 125 -17.45 -19.60 -24.59
CA GLU A 125 -18.92 -19.65 -24.40
C GLU A 125 -19.34 -20.71 -23.39
N HIS A 126 -18.65 -21.86 -23.39
CA HIS A 126 -19.03 -23.03 -22.63
C HIS A 126 -18.30 -23.23 -21.29
N CYS A 127 -17.28 -22.44 -20.98
CA CYS A 127 -16.62 -22.49 -19.68
C CYS A 127 -17.40 -21.71 -18.61
N ASP A 128 -17.12 -22.03 -17.35
CA ASP A 128 -17.62 -21.32 -16.17
C ASP A 128 -16.53 -20.41 -15.58
N ILE A 129 -15.29 -20.90 -15.56
CA ILE A 129 -14.14 -20.23 -14.97
C ILE A 129 -12.98 -20.24 -15.97
N ILE A 130 -12.32 -19.10 -16.09
CA ILE A 130 -11.12 -18.93 -16.88
C ILE A 130 -9.91 -18.86 -15.94
N ILE A 131 -8.84 -19.59 -16.28
CA ILE A 131 -7.55 -19.49 -15.62
C ILE A 131 -6.59 -18.81 -16.60
N ASP A 132 -6.15 -17.60 -16.22
CA ASP A 132 -5.12 -16.85 -16.94
C ASP A 132 -3.73 -17.29 -16.46
N ALA A 133 -3.07 -18.05 -17.32
CA ALA A 133 -1.67 -18.49 -17.17
C ALA A 133 -0.85 -18.10 -18.41
N LEU A 134 -1.11 -16.94 -19.01
CA LEU A 134 -0.41 -16.47 -20.21
C LEU A 134 0.96 -15.90 -19.88
N PHE A 135 1.01 -14.93 -18.97
CA PHE A 135 2.24 -14.26 -18.53
C PHE A 135 2.27 -14.11 -17.01
N GLY A 136 3.43 -14.33 -16.41
CA GLY A 136 3.75 -13.93 -15.03
C GLY A 136 4.71 -12.72 -15.04
N THR A 137 5.67 -12.71 -14.10
CA THR A 137 6.65 -11.62 -13.91
C THR A 137 7.57 -11.35 -15.11
N GLY A 138 7.61 -12.21 -16.10
CA GLY A 138 8.54 -12.13 -17.24
C GLY A 138 8.12 -11.18 -18.38
N LEU A 139 7.04 -10.44 -18.25
CA LEU A 139 6.56 -9.55 -19.30
C LEU A 139 7.44 -8.29 -19.37
N SER A 140 8.10 -8.07 -20.52
CA SER A 140 9.00 -6.93 -20.75
C SER A 140 8.47 -5.89 -21.74
N LYS A 141 7.34 -6.18 -22.38
CA LYS A 141 6.70 -5.31 -23.40
C LYS A 141 5.18 -5.50 -23.34
N PRO A 142 4.40 -4.49 -23.73
CA PRO A 142 2.93 -4.61 -23.82
C PRO A 142 2.52 -5.84 -24.65
N ALA A 143 1.48 -6.52 -24.21
CA ALA A 143 0.88 -7.63 -24.95
C ALA A 143 0.37 -7.14 -26.31
N SER A 144 0.58 -7.91 -27.38
CA SER A 144 0.18 -7.54 -28.73
C SER A 144 -0.22 -8.76 -29.55
N GLY A 145 -0.91 -8.53 -30.67
CA GLY A 145 -1.29 -9.56 -31.63
C GLY A 145 -2.18 -10.64 -31.01
N LEU A 146 -1.73 -11.90 -31.06
CA LEU A 146 -2.51 -13.03 -30.53
C LEU A 146 -2.82 -12.89 -29.05
N TYR A 147 -1.86 -12.45 -28.23
CA TYR A 147 -2.04 -12.28 -26.79
C TYR A 147 -3.01 -11.14 -26.47
N GLU A 148 -2.89 -10.00 -27.16
CA GLU A 148 -3.85 -8.89 -27.04
C GLU A 148 -5.27 -9.35 -27.37
N HIS A 149 -5.43 -10.12 -28.48
CA HIS A 149 -6.72 -10.67 -28.87
C HIS A 149 -7.32 -11.58 -27.79
N ALA A 150 -6.53 -12.50 -27.24
CA ALA A 150 -6.95 -13.40 -26.17
C ALA A 150 -7.34 -12.64 -24.89
N ILE A 151 -6.53 -11.68 -24.46
CA ILE A 151 -6.81 -10.82 -23.31
C ILE A 151 -8.15 -10.09 -23.48
N ASN A 152 -8.37 -9.47 -24.64
CA ASN A 152 -9.62 -8.77 -24.92
C ASN A 152 -10.84 -9.72 -24.91
N LYS A 153 -10.71 -10.93 -25.46
CA LYS A 153 -11.77 -11.94 -25.44
C LYS A 153 -12.07 -12.43 -24.03
N ILE A 154 -11.06 -12.67 -23.20
CA ILE A 154 -11.23 -13.05 -21.81
C ILE A 154 -12.00 -11.96 -21.04
N ASN A 155 -11.55 -10.71 -21.12
CA ASN A 155 -12.21 -9.59 -20.43
C ASN A 155 -13.65 -9.35 -20.89
N GLN A 156 -13.97 -9.63 -22.17
CA GLN A 156 -15.32 -9.48 -22.73
C GLN A 156 -16.23 -10.68 -22.42
N SER A 157 -15.69 -11.79 -21.94
CA SER A 157 -16.46 -13.04 -21.76
C SER A 157 -17.50 -12.97 -20.64
N GLY A 158 -17.30 -12.08 -19.66
CA GLY A 158 -18.11 -12.00 -18.44
C GLY A 158 -17.99 -13.23 -17.53
N LYS A 159 -16.97 -14.07 -17.73
CA LYS A 159 -16.69 -15.25 -16.90
C LYS A 159 -15.85 -14.85 -15.70
N PHE A 160 -15.87 -15.69 -14.65
CA PHE A 160 -14.95 -15.54 -13.51
C PHE A 160 -13.51 -15.83 -13.97
N VAL A 161 -12.60 -14.88 -13.74
CA VAL A 161 -11.21 -14.97 -14.17
C VAL A 161 -10.29 -15.10 -12.97
N THR A 162 -9.54 -16.20 -12.92
CA THR A 162 -8.45 -16.41 -11.96
C THR A 162 -7.11 -16.21 -12.65
N ALA A 163 -6.32 -15.25 -12.20
CA ALA A 163 -4.95 -15.05 -12.69
C ALA A 163 -3.93 -15.82 -11.85
N VAL A 164 -3.02 -16.52 -12.53
CA VAL A 164 -1.89 -17.20 -11.90
C VAL A 164 -0.71 -16.23 -11.81
N ASP A 165 -0.21 -16.03 -10.64
CA ASP A 165 0.87 -15.13 -10.26
C ASP A 165 0.52 -13.63 -10.43
N ILE A 166 0.32 -13.15 -11.64
CA ILE A 166 -0.03 -11.76 -11.96
C ILE A 166 -1.01 -11.77 -13.13
N PRO A 167 -2.08 -10.96 -13.15
CA PRO A 167 -2.94 -10.85 -14.33
C PRO A 167 -2.10 -10.48 -15.56
N SER A 168 -2.25 -11.24 -16.62
CA SER A 168 -1.40 -11.11 -17.81
C SER A 168 -1.51 -9.74 -18.45
N GLY A 169 -0.37 -9.15 -18.82
CA GLY A 169 -0.29 -7.83 -19.44
C GLY A 169 0.14 -6.70 -18.49
N ILE A 170 0.36 -6.99 -17.21
CA ILE A 170 0.75 -6.01 -16.18
C ILE A 170 2.27 -6.01 -15.98
N ASP A 171 2.84 -4.81 -15.80
CA ASP A 171 4.23 -4.65 -15.33
C ASP A 171 4.30 -4.97 -13.83
N SER A 172 5.06 -6.02 -13.47
CA SER A 172 5.15 -6.54 -12.10
C SER A 172 5.83 -5.60 -11.10
N ASP A 173 6.68 -4.68 -11.57
CA ASP A 173 7.56 -3.89 -10.72
C ASP A 173 7.04 -2.48 -10.47
N THR A 174 6.35 -1.89 -11.45
CA THR A 174 5.85 -0.51 -11.36
C THR A 174 4.36 -0.42 -11.01
N GLY A 175 3.59 -1.48 -11.30
CA GLY A 175 2.13 -1.44 -11.20
C GLY A 175 1.45 -0.61 -12.28
N GLN A 176 2.17 -0.27 -13.37
CA GLN A 176 1.60 0.46 -14.49
C GLN A 176 0.86 -0.48 -15.46
N LEU A 177 -0.24 0.01 -16.01
CA LEU A 177 -1.01 -0.64 -17.07
C LEU A 177 -0.54 -0.08 -18.42
N THR A 178 0.44 -0.75 -19.03
CA THR A 178 1.12 -0.24 -20.22
C THR A 178 0.47 -0.68 -21.54
N GLY A 179 -0.53 -1.58 -21.48
CA GLY A 179 -1.20 -2.12 -22.67
C GLY A 179 -2.40 -3.01 -22.30
N PRO A 180 -2.83 -3.88 -23.23
CA PRO A 180 -3.87 -4.86 -22.96
C PRO A 180 -3.49 -5.75 -21.78
N HIS A 181 -4.38 -5.88 -20.81
CA HIS A 181 -4.18 -6.63 -19.58
C HIS A 181 -5.47 -7.33 -19.15
N ILE A 182 -5.33 -8.39 -18.37
CA ILE A 182 -6.45 -9.12 -17.76
C ILE A 182 -6.98 -8.32 -16.57
N CYS A 183 -8.30 -8.23 -16.45
CA CYS A 183 -9.02 -7.85 -15.24
C CYS A 183 -9.47 -9.14 -14.55
N ALA A 184 -8.77 -9.51 -13.46
CA ALA A 184 -9.07 -10.73 -12.73
C ALA A 184 -10.12 -10.51 -11.64
N ASP A 185 -10.88 -11.55 -11.32
CA ASP A 185 -11.73 -11.63 -10.13
C ASP A 185 -10.95 -12.18 -8.94
N LEU A 186 -9.93 -13.00 -9.21
CA LEU A 186 -9.02 -13.58 -8.21
C LEU A 186 -7.61 -13.62 -8.78
N THR A 187 -6.63 -13.17 -8.00
CA THR A 187 -5.20 -13.32 -8.33
C THR A 187 -4.53 -14.21 -7.28
N LEU A 188 -3.88 -15.28 -7.74
CA LEU A 188 -3.14 -16.23 -6.93
C LEU A 188 -1.64 -15.92 -7.04
N ALA A 189 -1.14 -15.05 -6.17
CA ALA A 189 0.26 -14.61 -6.15
C ALA A 189 1.17 -15.75 -5.66
N LEU A 190 2.11 -16.18 -6.47
CA LEU A 190 3.02 -17.29 -6.16
C LEU A 190 4.18 -16.82 -5.27
N ALA A 191 4.44 -17.51 -4.19
CA ALA A 191 5.48 -17.25 -3.18
C ALA A 191 5.37 -15.89 -2.49
N LEU A 192 5.87 -14.84 -3.12
CA LEU A 192 5.86 -13.48 -2.60
C LEU A 192 4.93 -12.57 -3.40
N LEU A 193 4.38 -11.57 -2.74
CA LEU A 193 3.73 -10.47 -3.44
C LEU A 193 4.74 -9.72 -4.31
N LYS A 194 4.33 -9.34 -5.52
CA LYS A 194 5.06 -8.42 -6.38
C LYS A 194 4.53 -7.00 -6.15
N ARG A 195 5.30 -5.99 -6.51
CA ARG A 195 4.92 -4.59 -6.30
C ARG A 195 3.60 -4.24 -6.97
N SER A 196 3.33 -4.78 -8.16
CA SER A 196 2.08 -4.56 -8.91
C SER A 196 0.82 -5.05 -8.19
N HIS A 197 0.93 -6.07 -7.33
CA HIS A 197 -0.21 -6.54 -6.53
C HIS A 197 -0.76 -5.46 -5.58
N LEU A 198 0.08 -4.50 -5.20
CA LEU A 198 -0.22 -3.48 -4.21
C LEU A 198 -0.31 -2.07 -4.81
N LEU A 199 0.39 -1.81 -5.93
CA LEU A 199 0.50 -0.49 -6.52
C LEU A 199 -0.60 -0.25 -7.57
N TYR A 200 -1.26 0.89 -7.46
CA TYR A 200 -2.22 1.35 -8.48
C TYR A 200 -1.50 1.98 -9.68
N PRO A 201 -2.07 1.80 -10.90
CA PRO A 201 -3.42 1.28 -11.19
C PRO A 201 -3.56 -0.25 -11.21
N ALA A 202 -2.45 -1.03 -11.25
CA ALA A 202 -2.50 -2.49 -11.39
C ALA A 202 -3.29 -3.18 -10.26
N ALA A 203 -3.14 -2.74 -9.00
CA ALA A 203 -3.88 -3.29 -7.87
C ALA A 203 -5.42 -3.24 -8.07
N GLY A 204 -5.91 -2.31 -8.88
CA GLY A 204 -7.33 -2.17 -9.19
C GLY A 204 -7.92 -3.24 -10.13
N VAL A 205 -7.08 -4.06 -10.74
CA VAL A 205 -7.49 -5.13 -11.68
C VAL A 205 -7.09 -6.53 -11.21
N MET A 206 -6.62 -6.66 -9.95
CA MET A 206 -6.22 -7.94 -9.35
C MET A 206 -7.40 -8.77 -8.85
N GLY A 207 -8.57 -8.16 -8.61
CA GLY A 207 -9.65 -8.80 -7.86
C GLY A 207 -9.26 -9.14 -6.42
N GLU A 208 -9.76 -10.23 -5.89
CA GLU A 208 -9.30 -10.77 -4.62
C GLU A 208 -7.85 -11.26 -4.76
N LEU A 209 -7.00 -10.97 -3.78
CA LEU A 209 -5.58 -11.33 -3.81
C LEU A 209 -5.27 -12.36 -2.73
N GLU A 210 -4.82 -13.54 -3.16
CA GLU A 210 -4.38 -14.61 -2.27
C GLU A 210 -2.93 -14.99 -2.56
N THR A 211 -2.11 -15.21 -1.52
CA THR A 211 -0.72 -15.66 -1.65
C THR A 211 -0.67 -17.18 -1.56
N VAL A 212 -0.07 -17.82 -2.56
CA VAL A 212 0.14 -19.27 -2.64
C VAL A 212 1.55 -19.62 -2.17
N ASP A 213 1.66 -20.44 -1.14
CA ASP A 213 2.94 -20.97 -0.65
C ASP A 213 3.44 -22.11 -1.58
N ILE A 214 4.51 -21.85 -2.31
CA ILE A 214 5.14 -22.82 -3.21
C ILE A 214 6.32 -23.57 -2.59
N LYS A 215 6.49 -23.47 -1.26
CA LYS A 215 7.52 -24.13 -0.45
C LYS A 215 8.95 -23.65 -0.72
N ILE A 216 9.13 -22.38 -1.01
CA ILE A 216 10.45 -21.75 -1.02
C ILE A 216 10.98 -21.68 0.43
N PRO A 217 12.20 -22.15 0.70
CA PRO A 217 12.80 -22.02 2.02
C PRO A 217 12.93 -20.55 2.44
N GLN A 218 12.54 -20.24 3.69
CA GLN A 218 12.62 -18.86 4.20
C GLN A 218 14.04 -18.31 4.11
N GLN A 219 15.07 -19.15 4.28
CA GLN A 219 16.47 -18.76 4.16
C GLN A 219 16.82 -18.26 2.74
N ALA A 220 16.18 -18.78 1.69
CA ALA A 220 16.39 -18.31 0.32
C ALA A 220 15.82 -16.89 0.13
N VAL A 221 14.68 -16.60 0.77
CA VAL A 221 14.07 -15.26 0.79
C VAL A 221 14.93 -14.29 1.60
N ASP A 222 15.35 -14.67 2.80
CA ASP A 222 16.15 -13.83 3.72
C ASP A 222 17.51 -13.46 3.11
N ALA A 223 18.12 -14.37 2.34
CA ALA A 223 19.36 -14.12 1.62
C ALA A 223 19.26 -13.07 0.51
N GLN A 224 18.04 -12.70 0.12
CA GLN A 224 17.77 -11.69 -0.91
C GLN A 224 17.46 -10.35 -0.25
N SER A 225 18.09 -9.74 0.55
CA SER A 225 17.96 -8.38 1.15
C SER A 225 16.81 -7.53 0.54
N LEU A 226 15.57 -8.00 0.66
CA LEU A 226 14.39 -7.31 0.13
C LEU A 226 14.07 -6.08 0.98
N ASN A 227 14.08 -4.91 0.37
CA ASN A 227 13.88 -3.63 1.05
C ASN A 227 12.41 -3.17 1.07
N VAL A 228 11.55 -3.80 0.27
CA VAL A 228 10.11 -3.45 0.22
C VAL A 228 9.31 -4.48 1.00
N SER A 229 8.36 -4.00 1.79
CA SER A 229 7.41 -4.83 2.55
C SER A 229 6.01 -4.23 2.53
N VAL A 230 5.01 -5.02 2.88
CA VAL A 230 3.64 -4.58 3.14
C VAL A 230 3.32 -4.75 4.63
N THR A 231 2.61 -3.78 5.18
CA THR A 231 2.18 -3.82 6.59
C THR A 231 1.11 -4.89 6.79
N GLU A 232 1.23 -5.65 7.87
CA GLU A 232 0.21 -6.60 8.33
C GLU A 232 -0.32 -6.18 9.72
N GLU A 233 -1.51 -6.64 10.05
CA GLU A 233 -2.12 -6.38 11.36
C GLU A 233 -1.24 -6.87 12.52
N ALA A 234 -0.59 -8.03 12.37
CA ALA A 234 0.31 -8.61 13.34
C ALA A 234 1.53 -7.71 13.68
N ASP A 235 1.97 -6.88 12.73
CA ASP A 235 3.06 -5.94 13.00
C ASP A 235 2.63 -4.90 14.04
N LEU A 236 1.42 -4.31 13.84
CA LEU A 236 0.88 -3.33 14.77
C LEU A 236 0.58 -3.94 16.13
N GLN A 237 0.10 -5.20 16.17
CA GLN A 237 -0.13 -5.93 17.43
C GLN A 237 1.15 -6.09 18.24
N SER A 238 2.31 -6.20 17.57
CA SER A 238 3.61 -6.29 18.23
C SER A 238 4.13 -4.94 18.75
N TRP A 239 3.64 -3.81 18.21
CA TRP A 239 4.10 -2.46 18.56
C TRP A 239 3.18 -1.73 19.50
N LEU A 240 1.87 -1.93 19.37
CA LEU A 240 0.88 -1.24 20.18
C LEU A 240 0.62 -1.98 21.51
N THR A 241 0.55 -1.24 22.59
CA THR A 241 0.38 -1.78 23.92
C THR A 241 -0.91 -1.29 24.56
N LYS A 242 -1.53 -2.17 25.37
CA LYS A 242 -2.67 -1.77 26.20
C LYS A 242 -2.20 -0.84 27.33
N ARG A 243 -3.05 0.13 27.71
CA ARG A 243 -2.76 1.01 28.84
C ARG A 243 -2.68 0.24 30.14
N GLN A 244 -1.74 0.61 30.99
CA GLN A 244 -1.59 0.04 32.33
C GLN A 244 -2.66 0.59 33.27
N ALA A 245 -3.11 -0.22 34.21
CA ALA A 245 -4.17 0.17 35.14
C ALA A 245 -3.73 1.31 36.08
N ASP A 246 -2.46 1.32 36.43
CA ASP A 246 -1.86 2.28 37.33
C ASP A 246 -1.08 3.38 36.55
N SER A 247 -1.76 4.09 35.65
CA SER A 247 -1.17 5.11 34.80
C SER A 247 -1.95 6.42 34.88
N HIS A 248 -1.31 7.52 34.51
CA HIS A 248 -1.90 8.86 34.46
C HIS A 248 -1.66 9.52 33.10
N LYS A 249 -2.32 10.65 32.83
CA LYS A 249 -2.22 11.34 31.53
C LYS A 249 -0.78 11.64 31.09
N GLY A 250 0.13 11.96 32.01
CA GLY A 250 1.54 12.21 31.70
C GLY A 250 2.33 10.97 31.26
N THR A 251 1.86 9.75 31.62
CA THR A 251 2.48 8.48 31.17
C THR A 251 2.38 8.33 29.64
N TYR A 252 1.36 8.92 29.03
CA TYR A 252 1.07 8.78 27.59
C TYR A 252 1.45 10.03 26.80
N GLY A 253 2.44 10.76 27.27
CA GLY A 253 3.08 11.86 26.56
C GLY A 253 2.21 13.10 26.35
N HIS A 254 2.82 14.07 25.70
CA HIS A 254 2.20 15.37 25.39
C HIS A 254 2.52 15.80 23.97
N THR A 255 1.54 15.90 23.13
CA THR A 255 1.67 16.38 21.74
C THR A 255 1.41 17.89 21.69
N LEU A 256 2.30 18.64 21.03
CA LEU A 256 2.01 20.00 20.58
C LEU A 256 1.57 19.96 19.13
N VAL A 257 0.44 20.57 18.82
CA VAL A 257 -0.04 20.81 17.46
C VAL A 257 0.09 22.29 17.16
N ILE A 258 0.84 22.66 16.11
CA ILE A 258 0.97 24.04 15.59
C ILE A 258 0.24 24.07 14.25
N ALA A 259 -0.98 24.60 14.25
CA ALA A 259 -1.87 24.45 13.10
C ALA A 259 -2.92 25.55 13.04
N GLY A 260 -3.60 25.65 11.90
CA GLY A 260 -4.71 26.57 11.70
C GLY A 260 -4.28 27.98 11.26
N SER A 261 -5.22 28.64 10.65
CA SER A 261 -5.24 30.06 10.29
C SER A 261 -6.69 30.48 10.10
N LYS A 262 -6.92 31.76 9.88
CA LYS A 262 -8.27 32.28 9.63
C LYS A 262 -8.98 31.50 8.52
N GLY A 263 -10.12 30.89 8.86
CA GLY A 263 -10.91 30.03 7.96
C GLY A 263 -10.43 28.59 7.87
N LYS A 264 -9.32 28.19 8.51
CA LYS A 264 -8.74 26.85 8.49
C LYS A 264 -8.60 26.22 9.89
N GLY A 265 -9.33 26.70 10.88
CA GLY A 265 -9.32 26.17 12.25
C GLY A 265 -9.76 24.70 12.33
N GLY A 266 -10.61 24.23 11.40
CA GLY A 266 -11.06 22.86 11.32
C GLY A 266 -9.90 21.84 11.16
N ALA A 267 -8.90 22.14 10.36
CA ALA A 267 -7.70 21.31 10.19
C ALA A 267 -6.94 21.12 11.51
N ALA A 268 -6.78 22.21 12.27
CA ALA A 268 -6.16 22.20 13.58
C ALA A 268 -6.94 21.34 14.59
N GLY A 269 -8.27 21.45 14.61
CA GLY A 269 -9.14 20.65 15.47
C GLY A 269 -9.11 19.17 15.15
N LEU A 270 -9.15 18.80 13.84
CA LEU A 270 -9.05 17.41 13.39
C LEU A 270 -7.71 16.78 13.81
N THR A 271 -6.59 17.48 13.59
CA THR A 271 -5.26 17.01 13.98
C THR A 271 -5.14 16.79 15.48
N ALA A 272 -5.59 17.77 16.27
CA ALA A 272 -5.52 17.69 17.72
C ALA A 272 -6.39 16.55 18.30
N LEU A 273 -7.61 16.39 17.77
CA LEU A 273 -8.50 15.31 18.21
C LEU A 273 -7.98 13.92 17.77
N ALA A 274 -7.39 13.83 16.58
CA ALA A 274 -6.77 12.59 16.10
C ALA A 274 -5.62 12.15 17.01
N ALA A 275 -4.77 13.09 17.47
CA ALA A 275 -3.69 12.78 18.42
C ALA A 275 -4.23 12.21 19.74
N LEU A 276 -5.30 12.80 20.30
CA LEU A 276 -5.95 12.25 21.50
C LEU A 276 -6.52 10.85 21.27
N ARG A 277 -7.23 10.66 20.16
CA ARG A 277 -7.87 9.37 19.81
C ARG A 277 -6.85 8.26 19.54
N SER A 278 -5.60 8.63 19.19
CA SER A 278 -4.49 7.68 18.95
C SER A 278 -3.72 7.31 20.22
N GLY A 279 -4.16 7.79 21.38
CA GLY A 279 -3.62 7.36 22.66
C GLY A 279 -2.73 8.38 23.38
N CYS A 280 -2.50 9.58 22.85
CA CYS A 280 -1.80 10.64 23.54
C CYS A 280 -2.53 11.04 24.84
N GLY A 281 -1.78 11.31 25.91
CA GLY A 281 -2.34 11.69 27.20
C GLY A 281 -2.73 13.15 27.32
N LEU A 282 -2.00 14.03 26.63
CA LEU A 282 -2.20 15.47 26.62
C LEU A 282 -1.95 16.04 25.22
N VAL A 283 -2.81 16.95 24.78
CA VAL A 283 -2.62 17.70 23.54
C VAL A 283 -2.75 19.19 23.83
N THR A 284 -1.77 19.96 23.38
CA THR A 284 -1.84 21.44 23.30
C THR A 284 -1.89 21.83 21.83
N LEU A 285 -2.83 22.69 21.48
CA LEU A 285 -3.00 23.26 20.17
C LEU A 285 -2.58 24.74 20.21
N ALA A 286 -1.47 25.08 19.56
CA ALA A 286 -1.08 26.45 19.29
C ALA A 286 -1.73 26.92 17.97
N LEU A 287 -2.35 28.06 18.00
CA LEU A 287 -3.10 28.65 16.88
C LEU A 287 -3.01 30.17 16.90
N PRO A 288 -3.23 30.85 15.76
CA PRO A 288 -3.34 32.32 15.73
C PRO A 288 -4.45 32.82 16.66
N GLU A 289 -4.22 33.94 17.35
CA GLU A 289 -5.17 34.49 18.36
C GLU A 289 -6.60 34.58 17.85
N GLY A 290 -6.80 35.06 16.62
CA GLY A 290 -8.13 35.20 16.01
C GLY A 290 -8.86 33.88 15.74
N CYS A 291 -8.16 32.75 15.79
CA CYS A 291 -8.75 31.40 15.60
C CYS A 291 -9.24 30.80 16.93
N GLN A 292 -8.80 31.30 18.08
CA GLN A 292 -9.07 30.68 19.38
C GLN A 292 -10.57 30.56 19.65
N ASN A 293 -11.33 31.65 19.48
CA ASN A 293 -12.77 31.67 19.77
C ASN A 293 -13.57 30.62 18.97
N ALA A 294 -13.13 30.29 17.77
CA ALA A 294 -13.80 29.29 16.93
C ALA A 294 -13.58 27.84 17.41
N LEU A 295 -12.51 27.58 18.19
CA LEU A 295 -12.12 26.28 18.66
C LEU A 295 -12.24 26.10 20.18
N GLU A 296 -12.64 27.13 20.91
CA GLU A 296 -12.72 27.13 22.38
C GLU A 296 -13.70 26.07 22.93
N PHE A 297 -14.66 25.64 22.14
CA PHE A 297 -15.67 24.67 22.53
C PHE A 297 -15.51 23.28 21.85
N HIS A 298 -14.55 23.11 20.95
CA HIS A 298 -14.36 21.83 20.24
C HIS A 298 -12.93 21.69 19.69
N PRO A 299 -12.22 20.60 19.98
CA PRO A 299 -12.56 19.53 20.96
C PRO A 299 -12.29 19.97 22.40
N LEU A 300 -13.18 19.62 23.30
CA LEU A 300 -13.18 20.05 24.72
C LEU A 300 -11.93 19.59 25.51
N GLU A 301 -11.33 18.48 25.11
CA GLU A 301 -10.20 17.84 25.78
C GLU A 301 -8.84 18.42 25.38
N VAL A 302 -8.80 19.35 24.39
CA VAL A 302 -7.58 19.97 23.87
C VAL A 302 -7.35 21.30 24.58
N MET A 303 -6.13 21.48 25.10
CA MET A 303 -5.68 22.77 25.62
C MET A 303 -5.28 23.68 24.45
N THR A 304 -5.60 24.96 24.48
CA THR A 304 -5.25 25.94 23.45
C THR A 304 -4.22 26.95 23.95
N VAL A 305 -3.33 27.38 23.06
CA VAL A 305 -2.37 28.46 23.28
C VAL A 305 -2.48 29.44 22.11
N PRO A 306 -2.98 30.65 22.35
CA PRO A 306 -3.00 31.71 21.34
C PRO A 306 -1.58 32.17 21.06
N ALA A 307 -1.26 32.38 19.79
CA ALA A 307 0.02 32.91 19.35
C ALA A 307 -0.18 34.16 18.48
N PRO A 308 0.76 35.12 18.50
CA PRO A 308 0.71 36.30 17.69
C PRO A 308 0.45 36.03 16.21
N GLU A 309 -0.45 36.82 15.61
CA GLU A 309 -0.88 36.64 14.24
C GLU A 309 -0.57 37.86 13.34
N THR A 310 -0.55 37.59 12.04
CA THR A 310 -0.50 38.61 10.99
C THR A 310 -1.87 39.26 10.79
N ASN A 311 -1.92 40.36 10.04
CA ASN A 311 -3.19 41.00 9.67
C ASN A 311 -4.13 40.07 8.86
N THR A 312 -3.62 38.99 8.29
CA THR A 312 -4.40 38.01 7.53
C THR A 312 -4.87 36.83 8.38
N GLY A 313 -4.51 36.80 9.68
CA GLY A 313 -4.91 35.78 10.62
C GLY A 313 -4.11 34.48 10.46
N THR A 314 -2.83 34.57 10.10
CA THR A 314 -1.85 33.49 10.09
C THR A 314 -0.81 33.75 11.17
N PHE A 315 0.03 32.73 11.52
CA PHE A 315 1.11 32.96 12.48
C PHE A 315 2.09 34.03 11.99
N SER A 316 2.37 35.02 12.83
CA SER A 316 3.40 36.01 12.58
C SER A 316 4.77 35.54 13.05
N LEU A 317 5.84 36.21 12.62
CA LEU A 317 7.20 35.89 13.06
C LEU A 317 7.40 36.07 14.58
N SER A 318 6.65 37.00 15.18
CA SER A 318 6.66 37.26 16.64
C SER A 318 6.10 36.09 17.48
N ALA A 319 5.44 35.10 16.85
CA ALA A 319 4.99 33.90 17.52
C ALA A 319 6.15 32.94 17.89
N LYS A 320 7.35 33.13 17.34
CA LYS A 320 8.49 32.21 17.48
C LYS A 320 8.81 31.86 18.93
N GLU A 321 8.96 32.85 19.79
CA GLU A 321 9.39 32.63 21.17
C GLU A 321 8.38 31.84 21.98
N ILE A 322 7.09 32.19 21.87
CA ILE A 322 6.02 31.45 22.54
C ILE A 322 5.89 30.02 22.01
N LEU A 323 6.05 29.79 20.71
CA LEU A 323 6.00 28.45 20.13
C LEU A 323 7.19 27.60 20.57
N LEU A 324 8.41 28.17 20.65
CA LEU A 324 9.59 27.45 21.17
C LEU A 324 9.42 27.11 22.67
N GLU A 325 8.87 28.01 23.47
CA GLU A 325 8.55 27.72 24.86
C GLU A 325 7.55 26.56 24.96
N GLN A 326 6.53 26.56 24.11
CA GLN A 326 5.54 25.46 24.07
C GLN A 326 6.14 24.13 23.60
N CYS A 327 7.20 24.11 22.80
CA CYS A 327 7.90 22.88 22.41
C CYS A 327 8.63 22.19 23.57
N GLN A 328 8.99 22.95 24.61
CA GLN A 328 9.74 22.39 25.74
C GLN A 328 8.95 21.29 26.46
N GLY A 329 9.59 20.15 26.69
CA GLY A 329 9.01 19.00 27.39
C GLY A 329 7.87 18.30 26.64
N LYS A 330 7.69 18.55 25.34
CA LYS A 330 6.75 17.81 24.52
C LYS A 330 7.37 16.51 24.00
N SER A 331 6.53 15.51 23.84
CA SER A 331 6.93 14.22 23.27
C SER A 331 7.07 14.28 21.74
N VAL A 332 6.30 15.16 21.10
CA VAL A 332 6.28 15.35 19.65
C VAL A 332 5.62 16.68 19.30
N VAL A 333 6.04 17.27 18.19
CA VAL A 333 5.37 18.43 17.56
C VAL A 333 4.80 18.03 16.22
N ALA A 334 3.51 18.28 16.01
CA ALA A 334 2.84 18.19 14.72
C ALA A 334 2.61 19.60 14.17
N ILE A 335 3.05 19.89 12.94
CA ILE A 335 3.00 21.22 12.38
C ILE A 335 2.55 21.21 10.91
N GLY A 336 1.67 22.17 10.55
CA GLY A 336 1.36 22.43 9.14
C GLY A 336 -0.10 22.44 8.73
N PRO A 337 -0.98 21.57 9.26
CA PRO A 337 -2.40 21.59 8.86
C PRO A 337 -3.03 22.96 8.97
N GLY A 338 -3.47 23.52 7.83
CA GLY A 338 -4.11 24.82 7.77
C GLY A 338 -3.25 26.04 8.13
N LEU A 339 -1.92 25.91 8.13
CA LEU A 339 -0.99 26.95 8.61
C LEU A 339 -0.91 28.17 7.69
N SER A 340 -1.17 27.97 6.40
CA SER A 340 -0.93 28.95 5.33
C SER A 340 0.54 29.02 4.89
N THR A 341 0.76 29.60 3.70
CA THR A 341 2.10 29.83 3.10
C THR A 341 2.38 31.33 2.95
N GLU A 342 1.82 32.13 3.81
CA GLU A 342 2.13 33.56 3.92
C GLU A 342 3.63 33.76 4.16
N PRO A 343 4.27 34.78 3.55
CA PRO A 343 5.72 34.97 3.66
C PRO A 343 6.26 35.02 5.10
N GLU A 344 5.51 35.68 5.99
CA GLU A 344 5.92 35.79 7.40
C GLU A 344 5.80 34.45 8.13
N THR A 345 4.75 33.66 7.84
CA THR A 345 4.60 32.30 8.37
C THR A 345 5.69 31.36 7.83
N VAL A 346 6.07 31.47 6.54
CA VAL A 346 7.20 30.72 5.99
C VAL A 346 8.52 31.12 6.64
N GLN A 347 8.71 32.41 6.93
CA GLN A 347 9.91 32.87 7.66
C GLN A 347 9.92 32.33 9.10
N LEU A 348 8.76 32.28 9.77
CA LEU A 348 8.63 31.64 11.08
C LEU A 348 9.06 30.16 11.02
N LEU A 349 8.59 29.40 10.03
CA LEU A 349 8.98 27.99 9.86
C LEU A 349 10.50 27.81 9.71
N LYS A 350 11.16 28.72 8.96
CA LYS A 350 12.64 28.67 8.79
C LYS A 350 13.39 28.80 10.11
N GLU A 351 12.85 29.58 11.03
CA GLU A 351 13.49 29.86 12.30
C GLU A 351 13.05 28.90 13.43
N LEU A 352 11.84 28.34 13.30
CA LEU A 352 11.25 27.46 14.31
C LEU A 352 11.72 26.01 14.16
N LEU A 353 11.60 25.44 12.94
CA LEU A 353 11.84 24.01 12.73
C LEU A 353 13.23 23.53 13.14
N PRO A 354 14.35 24.24 12.85
CA PRO A 354 15.69 23.79 13.27
C PRO A 354 15.93 23.87 14.78
N ALA A 355 15.07 24.59 15.51
CA ALA A 355 15.19 24.76 16.96
C ALA A 355 14.32 23.78 17.77
N ILE A 356 13.54 22.94 17.12
CA ILE A 356 12.73 21.91 17.77
C ILE A 356 13.59 20.64 17.93
N GLU A 357 13.75 20.18 19.16
CA GLU A 357 14.62 19.04 19.50
C GLU A 357 13.87 17.71 19.62
N CYS A 358 12.53 17.74 19.75
CA CYS A 358 11.71 16.53 19.82
C CYS A 358 11.26 16.05 18.44
N PRO A 359 10.74 14.80 18.32
CA PRO A 359 10.17 14.29 17.07
C PRO A 359 9.20 15.25 16.39
N LEU A 360 9.24 15.31 15.06
CA LEU A 360 8.44 16.21 14.23
C LEU A 360 7.54 15.44 13.28
N VAL A 361 6.28 15.88 13.16
CA VAL A 361 5.38 15.46 12.07
C VAL A 361 5.00 16.72 11.28
N ILE A 362 5.42 16.79 10.02
CA ILE A 362 5.26 17.96 9.16
C ILE A 362 4.34 17.60 8.00
N ASP A 363 3.25 18.36 7.84
CA ASP A 363 2.23 18.11 6.81
C ASP A 363 1.78 19.40 6.14
N ALA A 364 1.07 19.28 5.04
CA ALA A 364 0.28 20.31 4.38
C ALA A 364 1.05 21.62 4.11
N ASP A 365 0.58 22.75 4.70
CA ASP A 365 1.16 24.05 4.42
C ASP A 365 2.60 24.20 4.94
N ALA A 366 3.01 23.44 5.97
CA ALA A 366 4.42 23.41 6.40
C ALA A 366 5.31 22.67 5.37
N ILE A 367 4.82 21.62 4.72
CA ILE A 367 5.50 21.00 3.57
C ILE A 367 5.66 22.00 2.42
N ASN A 368 4.62 22.77 2.13
CA ASN A 368 4.68 23.83 1.11
C ASN A 368 5.68 24.93 1.48
N GLY A 369 5.83 25.24 2.77
CA GLY A 369 6.85 26.14 3.30
C GLY A 369 8.27 25.58 3.14
N LEU A 370 8.48 24.31 3.45
CA LEU A 370 9.77 23.61 3.24
C LEU A 370 10.17 23.62 1.76
N ALA A 371 9.24 23.42 0.85
CA ALA A 371 9.50 23.45 -0.59
C ALA A 371 10.05 24.81 -1.10
N GLN A 372 9.73 25.91 -0.39
CA GLN A 372 10.30 27.22 -0.66
C GLN A 372 11.70 27.40 -0.07
N CYS A 373 12.13 26.49 0.82
CA CYS A 373 13.37 26.59 1.60
C CYS A 373 14.10 25.24 1.62
N PRO A 374 14.57 24.71 0.49
CA PRO A 374 15.09 23.34 0.41
C PRO A 374 16.24 23.06 1.37
N ASP A 375 17.12 24.05 1.64
CA ASP A 375 18.23 23.91 2.59
C ASP A 375 17.75 23.64 4.03
N LEU A 376 16.47 23.90 4.32
CA LEU A 376 15.91 23.66 5.64
C LEU A 376 15.69 22.16 5.90
N ILE A 377 15.38 21.38 4.86
CA ILE A 377 15.11 19.95 4.98
C ILE A 377 16.35 19.22 5.54
N SER A 378 17.54 19.59 5.09
CA SER A 378 18.81 19.02 5.58
C SER A 378 19.14 19.34 7.06
N LYS A 379 18.42 20.29 7.66
CA LYS A 379 18.56 20.68 9.06
C LYS A 379 17.54 20.00 9.99
N LEU A 380 16.60 19.23 9.42
CA LEU A 380 15.64 18.48 10.21
C LEU A 380 16.32 17.25 10.84
N GLY A 381 15.89 16.90 12.04
CA GLY A 381 16.36 15.69 12.72
C GLY A 381 15.84 14.40 12.04
N ALA A 382 16.53 13.29 12.27
CA ALA A 382 16.16 11.98 11.77
C ALA A 382 14.77 11.50 12.26
N ASP A 383 14.31 12.02 13.40
CA ASP A 383 12.98 11.74 13.96
C ASP A 383 11.86 12.59 13.32
N THR A 384 12.07 13.04 12.08
CA THR A 384 11.07 13.82 11.34
C THR A 384 10.28 12.93 10.37
N VAL A 385 8.95 13.04 10.42
CA VAL A 385 8.02 12.44 9.47
C VAL A 385 7.44 13.53 8.57
N LEU A 386 7.57 13.37 7.27
CA LEU A 386 6.93 14.19 6.25
C LEU A 386 5.78 13.41 5.61
N THR A 387 4.63 14.05 5.40
CA THR A 387 3.42 13.38 4.87
C THR A 387 2.92 14.00 3.56
N PRO A 388 3.75 14.17 2.50
CA PRO A 388 3.32 14.81 1.28
C PRO A 388 2.32 13.95 0.48
N HIS A 389 1.30 14.59 -0.10
CA HIS A 389 0.60 14.04 -1.25
C HIS A 389 1.41 14.30 -2.55
N PRO A 390 1.09 13.70 -3.72
CA PRO A 390 1.94 13.82 -4.93
C PRO A 390 2.24 15.26 -5.36
N ARG A 391 1.31 16.21 -5.19
CA ARG A 391 1.58 17.63 -5.53
C ARG A 391 2.54 18.30 -4.56
N GLU A 392 2.47 17.99 -3.27
CA GLU A 392 3.42 18.47 -2.25
C GLU A 392 4.78 17.83 -2.48
N MET A 393 4.82 16.54 -2.77
CA MET A 393 6.05 15.83 -3.13
C MET A 393 6.72 16.43 -4.36
N SER A 394 5.96 16.78 -5.39
CA SER A 394 6.47 17.46 -6.59
C SER A 394 7.16 18.80 -6.25
N ARG A 395 6.56 19.61 -5.35
CA ARG A 395 7.17 20.86 -4.89
C ARG A 395 8.44 20.62 -4.08
N LEU A 396 8.44 19.61 -3.20
CA LEU A 396 9.60 19.27 -2.37
C LEU A 396 10.77 18.74 -3.20
N SER A 397 10.51 17.78 -4.08
CA SER A 397 11.53 17.06 -4.84
C SER A 397 11.90 17.73 -6.16
N ARG A 398 11.06 18.66 -6.63
CA ARG A 398 11.13 19.30 -7.97
C ARG A 398 10.99 18.32 -9.13
N LEU A 399 10.44 17.14 -8.88
CA LEU A 399 10.05 16.18 -9.91
C LEU A 399 8.64 16.48 -10.42
N ASP A 400 8.34 16.11 -11.65
CA ASP A 400 6.99 16.20 -12.18
C ASP A 400 6.06 15.20 -11.49
N ILE A 401 4.78 15.56 -11.35
CA ILE A 401 3.77 14.69 -10.72
C ILE A 401 3.67 13.36 -11.47
N ALA A 402 3.75 13.37 -12.80
CA ALA A 402 3.70 12.17 -13.63
C ALA A 402 4.87 11.23 -13.31
N GLU A 403 6.09 11.76 -13.20
CA GLU A 403 7.29 11.01 -12.84
C GLU A 403 7.16 10.38 -11.43
N ILE A 404 6.63 11.13 -10.47
CA ILE A 404 6.37 10.61 -9.12
C ILE A 404 5.35 9.47 -9.15
N LEU A 405 4.25 9.61 -9.89
CA LEU A 405 3.20 8.60 -9.97
C LEU A 405 3.65 7.35 -10.73
N GLU A 406 4.51 7.51 -11.72
CA GLU A 406 5.09 6.39 -12.47
C GLU A 406 6.01 5.53 -11.60
N ASN A 407 6.79 6.14 -10.71
CA ASN A 407 7.72 5.45 -9.83
C ASN A 407 7.66 5.97 -8.38
N ARG A 408 6.55 5.71 -7.69
CA ARG A 408 6.30 6.18 -6.32
C ARG A 408 7.34 5.71 -5.33
N ILE A 409 7.74 4.43 -5.41
CA ILE A 409 8.74 3.84 -4.51
C ILE A 409 10.10 4.51 -4.74
N GLY A 410 10.56 4.58 -5.99
CA GLY A 410 11.86 5.17 -6.32
C GLY A 410 11.95 6.66 -5.96
N SER A 411 10.89 7.43 -6.22
CA SER A 411 10.83 8.85 -5.86
C SER A 411 10.88 9.08 -4.35
N ALA A 412 10.17 8.26 -3.57
CA ALA A 412 10.16 8.34 -2.11
C ALA A 412 11.53 7.93 -1.52
N THR A 413 12.09 6.79 -1.97
CA THR A 413 13.40 6.29 -1.50
C THR A 413 14.53 7.27 -1.80
N LYS A 414 14.55 7.83 -3.01
CA LYS A 414 15.57 8.82 -3.36
C LYS A 414 15.50 10.04 -2.43
N PHE A 415 14.30 10.55 -2.19
CA PHE A 415 14.12 11.70 -1.32
C PHE A 415 14.59 11.43 0.11
N THR A 416 14.24 10.28 0.69
CA THR A 416 14.62 9.95 2.08
C THR A 416 16.11 9.67 2.23
N SER A 417 16.75 9.07 1.22
CA SER A 417 18.21 8.88 1.23
C SER A 417 18.99 10.20 1.16
N ASP A 418 18.43 11.21 0.50
CA ASP A 418 19.06 12.54 0.39
C ASP A 418 18.86 13.40 1.66
N HIS A 419 17.82 13.12 2.47
CA HIS A 419 17.37 14.03 3.55
C HIS A 419 17.24 13.39 4.94
N SER A 420 17.57 12.13 5.12
CA SER A 420 17.54 11.43 6.42
C SER A 420 16.23 11.59 7.22
N VAL A 421 15.08 11.56 6.56
CA VAL A 421 13.75 11.67 7.15
C VAL A 421 12.91 10.43 6.84
N THR A 422 11.82 10.23 7.58
CA THR A 422 10.75 9.31 7.19
C THR A 422 9.73 10.05 6.33
N LEU A 423 9.31 9.47 5.21
CA LEU A 423 8.38 10.10 4.28
C LEU A 423 7.18 9.19 4.01
N ILE A 424 5.97 9.71 4.17
CA ILE A 424 4.73 9.09 3.71
C ILE A 424 4.28 9.76 2.43
N LEU A 425 4.52 9.14 1.27
CA LEU A 425 3.92 9.56 0.01
C LEU A 425 2.47 9.09 -0.04
N LYS A 426 1.56 10.01 0.29
CA LYS A 426 0.12 9.74 0.38
C LYS A 426 -0.48 9.34 -0.98
N GLY A 427 -1.51 8.50 -0.95
CA GLY A 427 -2.28 8.02 -2.11
C GLY A 427 -2.84 6.63 -1.86
N ALA A 428 -3.54 6.07 -2.84
CA ALA A 428 -3.92 4.66 -2.79
C ALA A 428 -2.66 3.81 -2.62
N ALA A 429 -2.64 2.90 -1.64
CA ALA A 429 -1.44 2.21 -1.18
C ALA A 429 -0.31 3.22 -0.85
N SER A 430 -0.45 4.00 0.21
CA SER A 430 0.57 4.96 0.65
C SER A 430 1.93 4.30 0.84
N ILE A 431 2.99 4.98 0.40
CA ILE A 431 4.38 4.51 0.48
C ILE A 431 5.06 5.18 1.68
N ILE A 432 5.57 4.39 2.60
CA ILE A 432 6.37 4.86 3.73
C ILE A 432 7.83 4.50 3.45
N ALA A 433 8.65 5.50 3.16
CA ALA A 433 10.08 5.34 2.89
C ALA A 433 10.90 5.88 4.06
N GLN A 434 11.99 5.19 4.38
CA GLN A 434 12.91 5.51 5.47
C GLN A 434 14.31 5.83 4.92
N ALA A 435 15.11 6.52 5.71
CA ALA A 435 16.46 6.93 5.31
C ALA A 435 17.43 5.77 5.06
N ASP A 436 17.19 4.60 5.64
CA ASP A 436 17.98 3.38 5.43
C ASP A 436 17.65 2.64 4.11
N GLY A 437 16.72 3.19 3.32
CA GLY A 437 16.25 2.62 2.05
C GLY A 437 15.14 1.60 2.19
N THR A 438 14.67 1.32 3.42
CA THR A 438 13.50 0.46 3.60
C THR A 438 12.21 1.18 3.20
N VAL A 439 11.29 0.42 2.61
CA VAL A 439 9.99 0.92 2.15
C VAL A 439 8.88 0.00 2.62
N THR A 440 7.84 0.59 3.16
CA THR A 440 6.63 -0.13 3.53
C THR A 440 5.44 0.39 2.73
N ILE A 441 4.64 -0.53 2.18
CA ILE A 441 3.40 -0.21 1.46
C ILE A 441 2.24 -0.39 2.43
N ASN A 442 1.39 0.61 2.54
CA ASN A 442 0.17 0.52 3.34
C ASN A 442 -0.97 -0.10 2.52
N PRO A 443 -1.55 -1.26 2.94
CA PRO A 443 -2.60 -1.94 2.19
C PRO A 443 -4.01 -1.46 2.53
N THR A 444 -4.19 -0.62 3.57
CA THR A 444 -5.51 -0.20 4.07
C THR A 444 -5.96 1.13 3.47
N GLY A 445 -7.26 1.36 3.48
CA GLY A 445 -7.92 2.55 2.99
C GLY A 445 -8.68 2.34 1.70
N ASN A 446 -9.65 3.20 1.45
CA ASN A 446 -10.56 3.13 0.31
C ASN A 446 -10.77 4.51 -0.35
N PRO A 447 -11.38 4.57 -1.53
CA PRO A 447 -11.59 5.82 -2.28
C PRO A 447 -12.39 6.90 -1.54
N GLY A 448 -13.26 6.53 -0.59
CA GLY A 448 -14.02 7.47 0.23
C GLY A 448 -13.14 8.41 1.06
N MET A 449 -11.92 7.98 1.36
CA MET A 449 -10.95 8.80 2.10
C MET A 449 -10.39 10.00 1.31
N ALA A 450 -10.73 10.12 0.02
CA ALA A 450 -10.37 11.28 -0.82
C ALA A 450 -11.24 12.50 -0.49
N THR A 451 -11.23 12.94 0.77
CA THR A 451 -12.01 14.04 1.33
C THR A 451 -11.12 15.04 2.07
N ALA A 452 -11.58 16.28 2.20
CA ALA A 452 -10.84 17.32 2.92
C ALA A 452 -10.68 16.95 4.41
N GLY A 453 -9.51 17.20 4.97
CA GLY A 453 -9.21 16.93 6.37
C GLY A 453 -8.69 15.53 6.66
N SER A 454 -8.77 14.58 5.70
CA SER A 454 -8.26 13.21 5.88
C SER A 454 -6.74 13.19 6.21
N GLY A 455 -5.94 14.03 5.54
CA GLY A 455 -4.51 14.20 5.85
C GLY A 455 -4.26 14.77 7.24
N ASP A 456 -5.09 15.73 7.67
CA ASP A 456 -4.98 16.36 8.99
C ASP A 456 -5.18 15.31 10.11
N VAL A 457 -6.13 14.37 9.89
CA VAL A 457 -6.36 13.23 10.79
C VAL A 457 -5.13 12.31 10.83
N LEU A 458 -4.54 11.97 9.68
CA LEU A 458 -3.31 11.16 9.61
C LEU A 458 -2.17 11.79 10.41
N THR A 459 -1.94 13.08 10.24
CA THR A 459 -0.91 13.84 10.97
C THR A 459 -1.10 13.72 12.48
N GLY A 460 -2.34 13.88 12.96
CA GLY A 460 -2.67 13.72 14.37
C GLY A 460 -2.48 12.28 14.87
N ILE A 461 -2.86 11.28 14.08
CA ILE A 461 -2.67 9.86 14.43
C ILE A 461 -1.17 9.56 14.65
N ILE A 462 -0.31 9.95 13.71
CA ILE A 462 1.14 9.71 13.80
C ILE A 462 1.70 10.37 15.07
N ALA A 463 1.38 11.64 15.30
CA ALA A 463 1.84 12.36 16.48
C ALA A 463 1.32 11.72 17.78
N GLY A 464 0.06 11.30 17.80
CA GLY A 464 -0.55 10.61 18.94
C GLY A 464 0.12 9.26 19.26
N LEU A 465 0.55 8.52 18.24
CA LEU A 465 1.27 7.25 18.40
C LEU A 465 2.71 7.45 18.91
N ILE A 466 3.42 8.47 18.43
CA ILE A 466 4.75 8.83 18.95
C ILE A 466 4.63 9.16 20.44
N ALA A 467 3.72 10.03 20.82
CA ALA A 467 3.55 10.44 22.22
C ALA A 467 2.96 9.35 23.11
N GLY A 468 1.86 8.74 22.68
CA GLY A 468 1.04 7.87 23.53
C GLY A 468 1.50 6.42 23.60
N GLN A 469 2.14 5.92 22.55
CA GLN A 469 2.66 4.56 22.48
C GLN A 469 4.21 4.52 22.57
N GLY A 470 4.88 5.66 22.53
CA GLY A 470 6.34 5.74 22.55
C GLY A 470 6.99 5.12 21.31
N LEU A 471 6.28 5.09 20.19
CA LEU A 471 6.81 4.56 18.95
C LEU A 471 7.88 5.50 18.36
N SER A 472 8.90 4.92 17.77
CA SER A 472 9.82 5.67 16.89
C SER A 472 9.06 6.26 15.70
N SER A 473 9.58 7.33 15.14
CA SER A 473 8.92 8.09 14.07
C SER A 473 8.58 7.22 12.84
N ASP A 474 9.46 6.29 12.48
CA ASP A 474 9.25 5.32 11.40
C ASP A 474 8.09 4.35 11.68
N LYS A 475 8.06 3.73 12.87
CA LYS A 475 6.97 2.83 13.27
C LYS A 475 5.64 3.57 13.41
N ALA A 476 5.67 4.79 13.94
CA ALA A 476 4.46 5.61 14.05
C ALA A 476 3.92 6.03 12.67
N ALA A 477 4.79 6.29 11.70
CA ALA A 477 4.41 6.56 10.32
C ALA A 477 3.71 5.35 9.68
N ILE A 478 4.27 4.14 9.84
CA ILE A 478 3.70 2.89 9.32
C ILE A 478 2.37 2.57 10.01
N ALA A 479 2.35 2.54 11.35
CA ALA A 479 1.15 2.23 12.12
C ALA A 479 0.06 3.29 11.93
N GLY A 480 0.44 4.57 11.84
CA GLY A 480 -0.47 5.68 11.60
C GLY A 480 -1.16 5.57 10.23
N ALA A 481 -0.41 5.28 9.18
CA ALA A 481 -0.96 5.07 7.84
C ALA A 481 -1.94 3.87 7.82
N TYR A 482 -1.58 2.77 8.49
CA TYR A 482 -2.42 1.58 8.57
C TYR A 482 -3.72 1.84 9.33
N LEU A 483 -3.64 2.41 10.54
CA LEU A 483 -4.81 2.72 11.36
C LEU A 483 -5.74 3.73 10.71
N HIS A 484 -5.18 4.73 10.03
CA HIS A 484 -5.92 5.72 9.28
C HIS A 484 -6.72 5.08 8.15
N GLY A 485 -6.07 4.21 7.34
CA GLY A 485 -6.75 3.46 6.28
C GLY A 485 -7.80 2.50 6.84
N LEU A 486 -7.46 1.73 7.88
CA LEU A 486 -8.37 0.80 8.54
C LEU A 486 -9.62 1.52 9.11
N ALA A 487 -9.47 2.75 9.59
CA ALA A 487 -10.61 3.55 10.04
C ALA A 487 -11.58 3.87 8.89
N GLY A 488 -11.05 4.17 7.71
CA GLY A 488 -11.84 4.34 6.49
C GLY A 488 -12.53 3.03 6.05
N ASP A 489 -11.82 1.92 6.12
CA ASP A 489 -12.36 0.60 5.74
C ASP A 489 -13.47 0.13 6.69
N ILE A 490 -13.33 0.39 7.99
CA ILE A 490 -14.39 0.10 8.98
C ILE A 490 -15.64 0.94 8.67
N PHE A 491 -15.48 2.23 8.31
CA PHE A 491 -16.62 3.05 7.91
C PHE A 491 -17.32 2.47 6.68
N ALA A 492 -16.57 2.07 5.65
CA ALA A 492 -17.10 1.54 4.40
C ALA A 492 -17.81 0.18 4.55
N GLN A 493 -17.61 -0.55 5.66
CA GLN A 493 -18.34 -1.79 5.95
C GLN A 493 -19.82 -1.57 6.28
N SER A 494 -20.20 -0.40 6.78
CA SER A 494 -21.56 -0.07 7.20
C SER A 494 -22.20 1.10 6.49
N GLU A 495 -21.39 1.96 5.87
CA GLU A 495 -21.81 3.21 5.26
C GLU A 495 -21.26 3.31 3.82
N SER A 496 -21.79 4.26 3.05
CA SER A 496 -21.28 4.52 1.70
C SER A 496 -19.94 5.24 1.71
N GLU A 497 -18.96 4.74 0.97
CA GLU A 497 -17.66 5.42 0.77
C GLU A 497 -17.84 6.87 0.31
N ALA A 498 -18.84 7.14 -0.53
CA ALA A 498 -19.12 8.48 -1.07
C ALA A 498 -19.55 9.49 0.00
N SER A 499 -19.97 9.04 1.18
CA SER A 499 -20.41 9.90 2.29
C SER A 499 -19.31 10.11 3.34
N LEU A 500 -18.15 9.47 3.21
CA LEU A 500 -17.08 9.55 4.20
C LEU A 500 -16.49 10.96 4.27
N ILE A 501 -16.43 11.50 5.49
CA ILE A 501 -15.74 12.75 5.83
C ILE A 501 -14.67 12.49 6.89
N ALA A 502 -13.74 13.43 7.06
CA ALA A 502 -12.63 13.30 8.02
C ALA A 502 -13.10 13.06 9.47
N GLY A 503 -14.26 13.60 9.85
CA GLY A 503 -14.87 13.36 11.16
C GLY A 503 -15.26 11.89 11.39
N ASP A 504 -15.59 11.16 10.32
CA ASP A 504 -15.92 9.73 10.41
C ASP A 504 -14.67 8.89 10.69
N LEU A 505 -13.53 9.25 10.12
CA LEU A 505 -12.25 8.61 10.45
C LEU A 505 -11.95 8.72 11.95
N LEU A 506 -12.21 9.89 12.56
CA LEU A 506 -12.07 10.08 14.00
C LEU A 506 -13.08 9.24 14.81
N ARG A 507 -14.27 9.01 14.27
CA ARG A 507 -15.32 8.20 14.90
C ARG A 507 -14.97 6.70 14.88
N THR A 508 -14.38 6.21 13.79
CA THR A 508 -14.03 4.79 13.58
C THR A 508 -12.62 4.44 14.06
N LEU A 509 -11.73 5.42 14.27
CA LEU A 509 -10.37 5.20 14.78
C LEU A 509 -10.31 4.42 16.10
N PRO A 510 -11.17 4.66 17.12
CA PRO A 510 -11.20 3.84 18.33
C PRO A 510 -11.45 2.35 18.05
N GLU A 511 -12.28 2.04 17.07
CA GLU A 511 -12.54 0.67 16.63
C GLU A 511 -11.31 0.06 15.95
N SER A 512 -10.62 0.82 15.09
CA SER A 512 -9.37 0.38 14.47
C SER A 512 -8.33 0.03 15.53
N MET A 513 -8.15 0.90 16.53
CA MET A 513 -7.25 0.66 17.68
C MET A 513 -7.67 -0.57 18.48
N ARG A 514 -8.98 -0.74 18.73
CA ARG A 514 -9.52 -1.89 19.46
C ARG A 514 -9.25 -3.20 18.73
N ARG A 515 -9.45 -3.23 17.42
CA ARG A 515 -9.20 -4.41 16.57
C ARG A 515 -7.74 -4.85 16.69
N ILE A 516 -6.80 -3.93 16.52
CA ILE A 516 -5.38 -4.25 16.65
C ILE A 516 -5.02 -4.74 18.07
N LEU A 517 -5.49 -4.05 19.12
CA LEU A 517 -5.12 -4.38 20.51
C LEU A 517 -5.75 -5.67 21.05
N ARG A 518 -6.83 -6.18 20.44
CA ARG A 518 -7.46 -7.43 20.83
C ARG A 518 -6.89 -8.65 20.13
N GLY A 519 -6.32 -8.48 18.95
CA GLY A 519 -6.06 -9.58 18.03
C GLY A 519 -7.37 -10.09 17.41
N THR A 520 -7.27 -10.93 16.42
CA THR A 520 -8.40 -11.76 15.96
C THR A 520 -8.61 -12.86 16.98
N GLU A 521 -9.66 -12.72 17.83
CA GLU A 521 -10.16 -13.83 18.66
C GLU A 521 -10.66 -14.97 17.79
#